data_2f6a4a6055cce51561b4505da173cfdb
#
_entry.id   2f6a4a6055cce51561b4505da173cfdb
#
_cell.length_a   1.000
_cell.length_b   1.000
_cell.length_c   1.000
_cell.angle_alpha   90.00
_cell.angle_beta   90.00
_cell.angle_gamma   90.00
#
_symmetry.space_group_name_H-M   'P 1'
#
loop_
_entity.id
_entity.type
_entity.pdbx_description
1 polymer ?
#
loop_
_entity_poly.entity_id
_entity_poly.type
_entity_poly.pdbx_seq_one_letter_code
_entity_poly.pdbx_strand_id
1 'polypeptide(L)'
;MNWKFGIVVLTFAVSIFVSALLSYKIYNTDFPVYYFVASTILDPHASNEDVYLYPEDTENKYAIPERKDVRDRFLYSVLAAYLLAPLGWFPYYTAKAVMIFVNIAAYLCAVVVILRLGNVSDRWVVWGAGISCLWLPFLSTLMGGQINGLILLLIAVAVLAATRGCPYLCGALFAIASLFKLFPLAIVMVLGLRNRRILVGFAVLFGASFLIPDATQWISRIINFLKEDVKIPAYALLETMHPLLVLIIPILVAVMTALVTVLSKDTDYPMLASFAIPAAFLSMPRLGYYHLTALVFSYCYLFTLKDFRTWHLGGFLLLSALVLGFPTPGPLSSIYFDPVTVPMSFTLFFLWVVLGTKIFIRSFAPGN
;
A
#
# COMPACT_ATOMS: atom_id res chain seq x y z
N MET A 1 -25.78 -21.47 15.09
CA MET A 1 -25.00 -20.31 14.58
C MET A 1 -25.52 -19.06 15.26
N ASN A 2 -24.70 -18.33 16.00
CA ASN A 2 -25.16 -17.19 16.79
C ASN A 2 -25.61 -16.08 15.82
N TRP A 3 -26.84 -15.53 15.96
CA TRP A 3 -27.41 -14.49 15.11
C TRP A 3 -26.48 -13.28 14.92
N LYS A 4 -25.67 -12.97 15.95
CA LYS A 4 -24.65 -11.93 15.90
C LYS A 4 -23.56 -12.23 14.85
N PHE A 5 -23.19 -13.50 14.65
CA PHE A 5 -22.26 -13.89 13.59
C PHE A 5 -22.91 -13.72 12.21
N GLY A 6 -24.19 -14.05 12.09
CA GLY A 6 -24.92 -13.83 10.83
C GLY A 6 -24.99 -12.36 10.41
N ILE A 7 -25.19 -11.43 11.37
CA ILE A 7 -25.16 -9.98 11.07
C ILE A 7 -23.80 -9.54 10.57
N VAL A 8 -22.72 -9.99 11.22
CA VAL A 8 -21.34 -9.63 10.77
C VAL A 8 -21.08 -10.12 9.36
N VAL A 9 -21.39 -11.38 9.07
CA VAL A 9 -21.21 -11.95 7.73
C VAL A 9 -22.06 -11.19 6.70
N LEU A 10 -23.30 -10.84 7.04
CA LEU A 10 -24.17 -10.07 6.16
C LEU A 10 -23.65 -8.66 5.91
N THR A 11 -23.25 -7.96 6.96
CA THR A 11 -22.66 -6.60 6.86
C THR A 11 -21.39 -6.63 6.01
N PHE A 12 -20.57 -7.65 6.19
CA PHE A 12 -19.37 -7.91 5.41
C PHE A 12 -19.71 -8.15 3.93
N ALA A 13 -20.63 -9.06 3.65
CA ALA A 13 -21.05 -9.37 2.29
C ALA A 13 -21.68 -8.15 1.59
N VAL A 14 -22.50 -7.37 2.30
CA VAL A 14 -23.10 -6.13 1.77
C VAL A 14 -22.04 -5.08 1.52
N SER A 15 -21.08 -4.90 2.42
CA SER A 15 -19.97 -3.93 2.23
C SER A 15 -19.12 -4.29 1.02
N ILE A 16 -18.76 -5.56 0.85
CA ILE A 16 -18.04 -6.04 -0.33
C ILE A 16 -18.86 -5.82 -1.59
N PHE A 17 -20.14 -6.20 -1.58
CA PHE A 17 -21.03 -6.08 -2.73
C PHE A 17 -21.22 -4.61 -3.14
N VAL A 18 -21.46 -3.72 -2.17
CA VAL A 18 -21.59 -2.28 -2.42
C VAL A 18 -20.26 -1.71 -2.95
N SER A 19 -19.13 -2.09 -2.35
CA SER A 19 -17.81 -1.66 -2.82
C SER A 19 -17.53 -2.14 -4.24
N ALA A 20 -17.84 -3.39 -4.56
CA ALA A 20 -17.68 -3.96 -5.89
C ALA A 20 -18.60 -3.28 -6.93
N LEU A 21 -19.87 -3.02 -6.57
CA LEU A 21 -20.82 -2.31 -7.42
C LEU A 21 -20.39 -0.86 -7.69
N LEU A 22 -19.96 -0.15 -6.66
CA LEU A 22 -19.45 1.21 -6.79
C LEU A 22 -18.19 1.22 -7.67
N SER A 23 -17.28 0.29 -7.44
CA SER A 23 -16.04 0.18 -8.23
C SER A 23 -16.29 -0.17 -9.69
N TYR A 24 -17.31 -0.97 -9.99
CA TYR A 24 -17.66 -1.34 -11.36
C TYR A 24 -18.27 -0.18 -12.15
N LYS A 25 -19.10 0.66 -11.50
CA LYS A 25 -19.79 1.79 -12.13
C LYS A 25 -19.03 3.10 -12.11
N ILE A 26 -18.11 3.25 -11.13
CA ILE A 26 -17.32 4.48 -10.98
C ILE A 26 -16.12 4.41 -11.90
N TYR A 27 -15.77 5.55 -12.40
CA TYR A 27 -14.67 5.85 -13.27
C TYR A 27 -13.34 5.37 -12.67
N ASN A 28 -12.68 4.41 -13.31
CA ASN A 28 -11.38 3.90 -12.87
C ASN A 28 -10.28 4.58 -13.69
N THR A 29 -9.45 5.39 -13.06
CA THR A 29 -8.37 6.10 -13.72
C THR A 29 -7.17 5.21 -14.04
N ASP A 30 -6.87 4.21 -13.21
CA ASP A 30 -5.66 3.40 -13.29
C ASP A 30 -5.86 2.03 -13.94
N PHE A 31 -7.06 1.44 -13.82
CA PHE A 31 -7.33 0.14 -14.43
C PHE A 31 -7.13 0.11 -15.95
N PRO A 32 -7.53 1.14 -16.72
CA PRO A 32 -7.23 1.20 -18.15
C PRO A 32 -5.75 1.07 -18.47
N VAL A 33 -4.87 1.67 -17.64
CA VAL A 33 -3.41 1.56 -17.80
C VAL A 33 -2.95 0.12 -17.58
N TYR A 34 -3.44 -0.54 -16.52
CA TYR A 34 -3.08 -1.94 -16.25
C TYR A 34 -3.56 -2.88 -17.34
N TYR A 35 -4.76 -2.67 -17.85
CA TYR A 35 -5.30 -3.46 -18.94
C TYR A 35 -4.54 -3.23 -20.24
N PHE A 36 -4.21 -1.97 -20.57
CA PHE A 36 -3.38 -1.64 -21.72
C PHE A 36 -2.04 -2.38 -21.66
N VAL A 37 -1.35 -2.28 -20.54
CA VAL A 37 -0.05 -2.93 -20.32
C VAL A 37 -0.16 -4.46 -20.41
N ALA A 38 -1.18 -5.04 -19.78
CA ALA A 38 -1.43 -6.49 -19.84
C ALA A 38 -1.65 -6.95 -21.30
N SER A 39 -2.41 -6.19 -22.06
CA SER A 39 -2.68 -6.49 -23.49
C SER A 39 -1.44 -6.30 -24.36
N THR A 40 -0.63 -5.28 -24.06
CA THR A 40 0.63 -5.01 -24.78
C THR A 40 1.63 -6.15 -24.59
N ILE A 41 1.79 -6.67 -23.38
CA ILE A 41 2.68 -7.82 -23.09
C ILE A 41 2.27 -9.08 -23.86
N LEU A 42 0.97 -9.25 -24.11
CA LEU A 42 0.44 -10.41 -24.85
C LEU A 42 0.47 -10.22 -26.38
N ASP A 43 0.75 -9.02 -26.84
CA ASP A 43 0.82 -8.72 -28.27
C ASP A 43 2.19 -9.13 -28.84
N PRO A 44 2.27 -10.09 -29.78
CA PRO A 44 3.53 -10.56 -30.33
C PRO A 44 4.27 -9.50 -31.18
N HIS A 45 3.59 -8.40 -31.54
CA HIS A 45 4.15 -7.31 -32.33
C HIS A 45 4.56 -6.10 -31.47
N ALA A 46 4.30 -6.13 -30.16
CA ALA A 46 4.69 -5.08 -29.23
C ALA A 46 6.06 -5.36 -28.62
N SER A 47 6.79 -4.29 -28.30
CA SER A 47 8.02 -4.34 -27.51
C SER A 47 7.74 -4.10 -26.01
N ASN A 48 8.73 -4.42 -25.17
CA ASN A 48 8.63 -4.07 -23.73
C ASN A 48 8.58 -2.55 -23.48
N GLU A 49 9.07 -1.74 -24.42
CA GLU A 49 8.98 -0.27 -24.34
C GLU A 49 7.56 0.23 -24.50
N ASP A 50 6.74 -0.47 -25.27
CA ASP A 50 5.36 -0.06 -25.58
C ASP A 50 4.46 -0.06 -24.34
N VAL A 51 4.82 -0.79 -23.26
CA VAL A 51 4.08 -0.74 -21.98
C VAL A 51 4.11 0.64 -21.32
N TYR A 52 5.06 1.49 -21.72
CA TYR A 52 5.23 2.85 -21.19
C TYR A 52 4.60 3.93 -22.06
N LEU A 53 3.95 3.56 -23.16
CA LEU A 53 3.18 4.49 -23.98
C LEU A 53 1.89 4.89 -23.26
N TYR A 54 1.37 6.04 -23.63
CA TYR A 54 0.04 6.45 -23.20
C TYR A 54 -1.02 5.67 -23.98
N PRO A 55 -2.04 5.15 -23.29
CA PRO A 55 -3.17 4.57 -24.00
C PRO A 55 -3.87 5.56 -24.95
N GLU A 56 -3.81 6.86 -24.65
CA GLU A 56 -4.37 7.93 -25.48
C GLU A 56 -3.63 8.11 -26.82
N ASP A 57 -2.31 7.98 -26.78
CA ASP A 57 -1.43 8.24 -27.92
C ASP A 57 -1.39 7.06 -28.91
N THR A 58 -1.93 5.91 -28.52
CA THR A 58 -1.98 4.72 -29.35
C THR A 58 -3.33 4.59 -30.06
N GLU A 59 -3.38 3.93 -31.21
CA GLU A 59 -4.65 3.48 -31.78
C GLU A 59 -5.38 2.60 -30.75
N ASN A 60 -6.73 2.66 -30.69
CA ASN A 60 -7.52 1.89 -29.71
C ASN A 60 -7.53 0.38 -30.03
N LYS A 61 -6.32 -0.18 -30.24
CA LYS A 61 -6.07 -1.56 -30.62
C LYS A 61 -6.69 -2.57 -29.64
N TYR A 62 -6.72 -2.22 -28.35
CA TYR A 62 -7.18 -3.11 -27.29
C TYR A 62 -8.63 -2.83 -26.84
N ALA A 63 -9.37 -2.01 -27.59
CA ALA A 63 -10.78 -1.68 -27.32
C ALA A 63 -11.04 -1.23 -25.87
N ILE A 64 -10.22 -0.28 -25.36
CA ILE A 64 -10.35 0.28 -24.02
C ILE A 64 -11.40 1.39 -24.04
N PRO A 65 -12.57 1.22 -23.39
CA PRO A 65 -13.69 2.18 -23.47
C PRO A 65 -13.38 3.52 -22.79
N GLU A 66 -12.59 3.49 -21.70
CA GLU A 66 -12.33 4.64 -20.81
C GLU A 66 -11.01 5.35 -21.15
N ARG A 67 -10.46 5.10 -22.34
CA ARG A 67 -9.13 5.55 -22.78
C ARG A 67 -8.92 7.07 -22.74
N LYS A 68 -9.92 7.86 -23.12
CA LYS A 68 -9.81 9.33 -23.24
C LYS A 68 -9.57 10.06 -21.92
N ASP A 69 -9.77 9.38 -20.83
CA ASP A 69 -9.71 9.95 -19.50
C ASP A 69 -8.48 9.47 -18.71
N VAL A 70 -7.65 8.64 -19.35
CA VAL A 70 -6.43 8.09 -18.76
C VAL A 70 -5.32 9.12 -18.86
N ARG A 71 -5.07 9.81 -17.76
CA ARG A 71 -3.96 10.78 -17.63
C ARG A 71 -2.68 10.17 -17.04
N ASP A 72 -2.77 8.95 -16.56
CA ASP A 72 -1.67 8.29 -15.86
C ASP A 72 -0.88 7.38 -16.79
N ARG A 73 0.43 7.31 -16.56
CA ARG A 73 1.37 6.40 -17.22
C ARG A 73 1.62 5.19 -16.37
N PHE A 74 2.03 4.10 -17.02
CA PHE A 74 2.59 2.96 -16.30
C PHE A 74 3.97 3.35 -15.72
N LEU A 75 4.06 3.38 -14.40
CA LEU A 75 5.27 3.78 -13.66
C LEU A 75 5.91 2.60 -12.90
N TYR A 76 5.62 1.37 -13.32
CA TYR A 76 6.11 0.17 -12.65
C TYR A 76 7.13 -0.56 -13.52
N SER A 77 7.80 -1.57 -12.94
CA SER A 77 8.77 -2.36 -13.69
C SER A 77 8.12 -3.19 -14.80
N VAL A 78 8.88 -3.54 -15.83
CA VAL A 78 8.43 -4.48 -16.87
C VAL A 78 7.99 -5.82 -16.28
N LEU A 79 8.67 -6.31 -15.22
CA LEU A 79 8.24 -7.52 -14.52
C LEU A 79 6.85 -7.39 -13.92
N ALA A 80 6.49 -6.21 -13.41
CA ALA A 80 5.12 -5.95 -12.94
C ALA A 80 4.11 -6.03 -14.09
N ALA A 81 4.49 -5.58 -15.31
CA ALA A 81 3.67 -5.73 -16.50
C ALA A 81 3.42 -7.22 -16.84
N TYR A 82 4.45 -8.06 -16.78
CA TYR A 82 4.31 -9.51 -16.97
C TYR A 82 3.39 -10.16 -15.91
N LEU A 83 3.45 -9.69 -14.67
CA LEU A 83 2.54 -10.18 -13.62
C LEU A 83 1.08 -9.76 -13.84
N LEU A 84 0.84 -8.67 -14.57
CA LEU A 84 -0.49 -8.21 -14.98
C LEU A 84 -0.98 -8.88 -16.26
N ALA A 85 -0.10 -9.48 -17.07
CA ALA A 85 -0.42 -10.06 -18.38
C ALA A 85 -1.67 -10.95 -18.39
N PRO A 86 -1.96 -11.80 -17.36
CA PRO A 86 -3.18 -12.61 -17.36
C PRO A 86 -4.48 -11.81 -17.46
N LEU A 87 -4.49 -10.51 -17.12
CA LEU A 87 -5.67 -9.65 -17.31
C LEU A 87 -6.01 -9.45 -18.80
N GLY A 88 -5.00 -9.41 -19.66
CA GLY A 88 -5.18 -9.24 -21.11
C GLY A 88 -5.82 -10.44 -21.82
N TRP A 89 -5.96 -11.60 -21.15
CA TRP A 89 -6.68 -12.76 -21.69
C TRP A 89 -8.21 -12.57 -21.68
N PHE A 90 -8.70 -11.58 -20.92
CA PHE A 90 -10.11 -11.35 -20.76
C PHE A 90 -10.55 -10.08 -21.51
N PRO A 91 -11.82 -9.99 -21.96
CA PRO A 91 -12.39 -8.72 -22.37
C PRO A 91 -12.31 -7.68 -21.23
N TYR A 92 -12.18 -6.41 -21.58
CA TYR A 92 -11.94 -5.30 -20.65
C TYR A 92 -12.78 -5.35 -19.37
N TYR A 93 -14.10 -5.44 -19.49
CA TYR A 93 -14.99 -5.44 -18.31
C TYR A 93 -14.87 -6.71 -17.47
N THR A 94 -14.56 -7.85 -18.08
CA THR A 94 -14.28 -9.09 -17.35
C THR A 94 -12.96 -8.96 -16.58
N ALA A 95 -11.92 -8.45 -17.21
CA ALA A 95 -10.63 -8.18 -16.57
C ALA A 95 -10.78 -7.21 -15.38
N LYS A 96 -11.60 -6.15 -15.54
CA LYS A 96 -11.92 -5.20 -14.48
C LYS A 96 -12.61 -5.90 -13.29
N ALA A 97 -13.60 -6.73 -13.54
CA ALA A 97 -14.27 -7.50 -12.50
C ALA A 97 -13.32 -8.47 -11.77
N VAL A 98 -12.47 -9.18 -12.52
CA VAL A 98 -11.43 -10.08 -11.97
C VAL A 98 -10.47 -9.30 -11.08
N MET A 99 -9.99 -8.14 -11.53
CA MET A 99 -9.07 -7.29 -10.76
C MET A 99 -9.71 -6.82 -9.45
N ILE A 100 -10.96 -6.36 -9.47
CA ILE A 100 -11.71 -5.95 -8.27
C ILE A 100 -11.82 -7.13 -7.30
N PHE A 101 -12.23 -8.30 -7.78
CA PHE A 101 -12.37 -9.50 -6.97
C PHE A 101 -11.05 -9.91 -6.33
N VAL A 102 -9.96 -9.95 -7.12
CA VAL A 102 -8.62 -10.30 -6.62
C VAL A 102 -8.16 -9.31 -5.55
N ASN A 103 -8.37 -8.01 -5.74
CA ASN A 103 -8.03 -7.01 -4.73
C ASN A 103 -8.81 -7.18 -3.43
N ILE A 104 -10.13 -7.44 -3.51
CA ILE A 104 -10.96 -7.67 -2.31
C ILE A 104 -10.48 -8.92 -1.57
N ALA A 105 -10.31 -10.03 -2.29
CA ALA A 105 -9.84 -11.28 -1.69
C ALA A 105 -8.46 -11.12 -1.06
N ALA A 106 -7.51 -10.48 -1.76
CA ALA A 106 -6.17 -10.22 -1.26
C ALA A 106 -6.19 -9.32 -0.02
N TYR A 107 -6.97 -8.25 -0.03
CA TYR A 107 -7.12 -7.36 1.13
C TYR A 107 -7.62 -8.11 2.37
N LEU A 108 -8.68 -8.91 2.21
CA LEU A 108 -9.26 -9.68 3.31
C LEU A 108 -8.29 -10.72 3.85
N CYS A 109 -7.61 -11.46 2.97
CA CYS A 109 -6.57 -12.39 3.38
C CYS A 109 -5.44 -11.68 4.13
N ALA A 110 -5.03 -10.50 3.67
CA ALA A 110 -4.02 -9.71 4.36
C ALA A 110 -4.45 -9.33 5.78
N VAL A 111 -5.65 -8.79 5.95
CA VAL A 111 -6.19 -8.42 7.27
C VAL A 111 -6.27 -9.62 8.20
N VAL A 112 -6.73 -10.78 7.70
CA VAL A 112 -6.76 -12.02 8.48
C VAL A 112 -5.35 -12.41 8.92
N VAL A 113 -4.37 -12.39 8.03
CA VAL A 113 -2.95 -12.69 8.36
C VAL A 113 -2.42 -11.75 9.42
N ILE A 114 -2.66 -10.44 9.30
CA ILE A 114 -2.20 -9.43 10.25
C ILE A 114 -2.79 -9.65 11.65
N LEU A 115 -4.10 -9.89 11.72
CA LEU A 115 -4.78 -10.15 12.99
C LEU A 115 -4.30 -11.46 13.63
N ARG A 116 -3.99 -12.48 12.82
CA ARG A 116 -3.40 -13.75 13.30
C ARG A 116 -1.97 -13.57 13.81
N LEU A 117 -1.17 -12.71 13.19
CA LEU A 117 0.16 -12.36 13.70
C LEU A 117 0.10 -11.75 15.11
N GLY A 118 -0.97 -11.06 15.45
CA GLY A 118 -1.22 -10.53 16.79
C GLY A 118 -1.93 -11.48 17.75
N ASN A 119 -2.07 -12.77 17.42
CA ASN A 119 -2.72 -13.81 18.25
C ASN A 119 -4.16 -13.44 18.67
N VAL A 120 -4.93 -12.83 17.79
CA VAL A 120 -6.32 -12.46 18.03
C VAL A 120 -7.21 -13.69 17.84
N SER A 121 -8.22 -13.85 18.73
CA SER A 121 -9.18 -14.96 18.62
C SER A 121 -10.04 -14.85 17.36
N ASP A 122 -10.54 -16.00 16.87
CA ASP A 122 -11.33 -16.12 15.65
C ASP A 122 -12.48 -15.10 15.54
N ARG A 123 -13.17 -14.88 16.66
CA ARG A 123 -14.26 -13.90 16.71
C ARG A 123 -13.80 -12.49 16.34
N TRP A 124 -12.65 -12.06 16.86
CA TRP A 124 -12.12 -10.73 16.60
C TRP A 124 -11.47 -10.64 15.21
N VAL A 125 -10.94 -11.76 14.68
CA VAL A 125 -10.48 -11.81 13.27
C VAL A 125 -11.62 -11.54 12.32
N VAL A 126 -12.79 -12.19 12.51
CA VAL A 126 -13.97 -11.96 11.66
C VAL A 126 -14.49 -10.52 11.79
N TRP A 127 -14.59 -9.99 13.00
CA TRP A 127 -15.02 -8.61 13.22
C TRP A 127 -14.04 -7.60 12.62
N GLY A 128 -12.75 -7.78 12.86
CA GLY A 128 -11.71 -6.89 12.33
C GLY A 128 -11.67 -6.89 10.80
N ALA A 129 -11.79 -8.05 10.18
CA ALA A 129 -11.87 -8.15 8.73
C ALA A 129 -13.14 -7.47 8.19
N GLY A 130 -14.31 -7.65 8.84
CA GLY A 130 -15.56 -7.00 8.45
C GLY A 130 -15.48 -5.47 8.53
N ILE A 131 -15.02 -4.95 9.67
CA ILE A 131 -14.89 -3.49 9.89
C ILE A 131 -13.86 -2.89 8.93
N SER A 132 -12.76 -3.59 8.65
CA SER A 132 -11.72 -3.10 7.76
C SER A 132 -12.22 -2.89 6.32
N CYS A 133 -13.30 -3.55 5.90
CA CYS A 133 -13.92 -3.31 4.58
C CYS A 133 -14.51 -1.91 4.44
N LEU A 134 -14.81 -1.24 5.57
CA LEU A 134 -15.27 0.15 5.59
C LEU A 134 -14.09 1.14 5.55
N TRP A 135 -12.86 0.65 5.45
CA TRP A 135 -11.67 1.48 5.35
C TRP A 135 -11.65 2.26 4.04
N LEU A 136 -11.88 3.57 4.11
CA LEU A 136 -12.07 4.41 2.92
C LEU A 136 -10.85 4.42 1.97
N PRO A 137 -9.58 4.39 2.40
CA PRO A 137 -8.47 4.22 1.47
C PRO A 137 -8.54 2.93 0.66
N PHE A 138 -9.09 1.84 1.23
CA PHE A 138 -9.33 0.62 0.47
C PHE A 138 -10.45 0.78 -0.54
N LEU A 139 -11.55 1.44 -0.17
CA LEU A 139 -12.61 1.78 -1.12
C LEU A 139 -12.08 2.66 -2.26
N SER A 140 -11.24 3.64 -1.94
CA SER A 140 -10.54 4.47 -2.94
C SER A 140 -9.63 3.62 -3.85
N THR A 141 -8.97 2.59 -3.30
CA THR A 141 -8.20 1.61 -4.09
C THR A 141 -9.08 0.90 -5.12
N LEU A 142 -10.27 0.44 -4.72
CA LEU A 142 -11.21 -0.23 -5.63
C LEU A 142 -11.76 0.74 -6.68
N MET A 143 -12.12 1.96 -6.26
CA MET A 143 -12.64 3.00 -7.16
C MET A 143 -11.59 3.45 -8.17
N GLY A 144 -10.34 3.59 -7.77
CA GLY A 144 -9.21 3.94 -8.65
C GLY A 144 -8.74 2.78 -9.54
N GLY A 145 -9.22 1.55 -9.32
CA GLY A 145 -8.73 0.36 -10.03
C GLY A 145 -7.29 -0.01 -9.67
N GLN A 146 -6.84 0.36 -8.48
CA GLN A 146 -5.48 0.11 -7.99
C GLN A 146 -5.31 -1.30 -7.43
N ILE A 147 -4.06 -1.77 -7.33
CA ILE A 147 -3.69 -3.12 -6.86
C ILE A 147 -3.26 -3.16 -5.39
N ASN A 148 -3.60 -2.15 -4.58
CA ASN A 148 -3.07 -2.02 -3.21
C ASN A 148 -3.52 -3.13 -2.26
N GLY A 149 -4.63 -3.81 -2.53
CA GLY A 149 -5.04 -5.01 -1.79
C GLY A 149 -4.03 -6.14 -1.94
N LEU A 150 -3.57 -6.38 -3.18
CA LEU A 150 -2.55 -7.38 -3.48
C LEU A 150 -1.20 -7.01 -2.84
N ILE A 151 -0.81 -5.73 -2.90
CA ILE A 151 0.44 -5.26 -2.27
C ILE A 151 0.37 -5.45 -0.75
N LEU A 152 -0.76 -5.14 -0.12
CA LEU A 152 -0.95 -5.38 1.31
C LEU A 152 -0.83 -6.86 1.66
N LEU A 153 -1.38 -7.75 0.84
CA LEU A 153 -1.24 -9.19 1.04
C LEU A 153 0.23 -9.64 0.95
N LEU A 154 0.96 -9.15 -0.05
CA LEU A 154 2.39 -9.45 -0.19
C LEU A 154 3.18 -8.99 1.05
N ILE A 155 2.90 -7.79 1.57
CA ILE A 155 3.51 -7.28 2.80
C ILE A 155 3.15 -8.17 3.99
N ALA A 156 1.88 -8.51 4.18
CA ALA A 156 1.43 -9.32 5.31
C ALA A 156 2.04 -10.73 5.30
N VAL A 157 2.09 -11.38 4.13
CA VAL A 157 2.72 -12.70 3.95
C VAL A 157 4.24 -12.61 4.10
N ALA A 158 4.87 -11.53 3.65
CA ALA A 158 6.30 -11.30 3.84
C ALA A 158 6.66 -11.21 5.34
N VAL A 159 5.88 -10.45 6.11
CA VAL A 159 6.06 -10.35 7.57
C VAL A 159 5.79 -11.69 8.26
N LEU A 160 4.77 -12.43 7.82
CA LEU A 160 4.52 -13.78 8.30
C LEU A 160 5.70 -14.71 8.00
N ALA A 161 6.28 -14.64 6.81
CA ALA A 161 7.46 -15.44 6.44
C ALA A 161 8.67 -15.12 7.34
N ALA A 162 8.92 -13.84 7.64
CA ALA A 162 9.96 -13.44 8.58
C ALA A 162 9.71 -14.02 9.98
N THR A 163 8.48 -13.93 10.48
CA THR A 163 8.06 -14.47 11.79
C THR A 163 8.20 -15.98 11.86
N ARG A 164 8.03 -16.68 10.73
CA ARG A 164 8.19 -18.13 10.60
C ARG A 164 9.63 -18.59 10.33
N GLY A 165 10.61 -17.69 10.37
CA GLY A 165 12.01 -18.01 10.15
C GLY A 165 12.41 -18.19 8.68
N CYS A 166 11.61 -17.65 7.73
CA CYS A 166 11.88 -17.69 6.29
C CYS A 166 12.32 -16.31 5.75
N PRO A 167 13.48 -15.75 6.17
CA PRO A 167 13.87 -14.37 5.85
C PRO A 167 14.09 -14.12 4.34
N TYR A 168 14.61 -15.08 3.60
CA TYR A 168 14.79 -14.94 2.14
C TYR A 168 13.46 -14.80 1.41
N LEU A 169 12.45 -15.60 1.80
CA LEU A 169 11.10 -15.50 1.25
C LEU A 169 10.46 -14.15 1.60
N CYS A 170 10.66 -13.67 2.83
CA CYS A 170 10.24 -12.32 3.22
C CYS A 170 10.81 -11.27 2.25
N GLY A 171 12.11 -11.29 2.01
CA GLY A 171 12.77 -10.36 1.09
C GLY A 171 12.23 -10.48 -0.34
N ALA A 172 12.05 -11.68 -0.86
CA ALA A 172 11.52 -11.92 -2.20
C ALA A 172 10.10 -11.37 -2.37
N LEU A 173 9.22 -11.57 -1.40
CA LEU A 173 7.85 -11.01 -1.42
C LEU A 173 7.85 -9.48 -1.38
N PHE A 174 8.73 -8.88 -0.59
CA PHE A 174 8.91 -7.42 -0.62
C PHE A 174 9.46 -6.93 -1.95
N ALA A 175 10.34 -7.69 -2.60
CA ALA A 175 10.82 -7.35 -3.95
C ALA A 175 9.65 -7.30 -4.94
N ILE A 176 8.79 -8.31 -4.98
CA ILE A 176 7.59 -8.32 -5.83
C ILE A 176 6.70 -7.09 -5.51
N ALA A 177 6.41 -6.83 -4.25
CA ALA A 177 5.61 -5.68 -3.85
C ALA A 177 6.23 -4.34 -4.31
N SER A 178 7.58 -4.23 -4.23
CA SER A 178 8.33 -3.02 -4.62
C SER A 178 8.36 -2.79 -6.13
N LEU A 179 8.23 -3.83 -6.94
CA LEU A 179 8.11 -3.70 -8.41
C LEU A 179 6.81 -3.02 -8.83
N PHE A 180 5.76 -3.12 -8.00
CA PHE A 180 4.49 -2.42 -8.21
C PHE A 180 4.45 -1.06 -7.52
N LYS A 181 5.02 -0.92 -6.33
CA LYS A 181 5.01 0.33 -5.54
C LYS A 181 6.31 0.44 -4.75
N LEU A 182 6.91 1.62 -4.70
CA LEU A 182 8.22 1.78 -4.05
C LEU A 182 8.16 1.78 -2.51
N PHE A 183 7.02 2.08 -1.87
CA PHE A 183 6.98 2.16 -0.42
C PHE A 183 7.32 0.85 0.32
N PRO A 184 7.07 -0.37 -0.21
CA PRO A 184 7.54 -1.60 0.44
C PRO A 184 9.07 -1.69 0.55
N LEU A 185 9.81 -0.97 -0.32
CA LEU A 185 11.28 -0.86 -0.22
C LEU A 185 11.70 -0.27 1.14
N ALA A 186 11.03 0.78 1.62
CA ALA A 186 11.36 1.35 2.93
C ALA A 186 11.09 0.34 4.07
N ILE A 187 10.04 -0.46 3.97
CA ILE A 187 9.71 -1.47 4.98
C ILE A 187 10.79 -2.57 5.01
N VAL A 188 11.18 -3.09 3.84
CA VAL A 188 12.20 -4.15 3.76
C VAL A 188 13.56 -3.66 4.24
N MET A 189 13.90 -2.39 4.03
CA MET A 189 15.13 -1.80 4.58
C MET A 189 15.12 -1.83 6.11
N VAL A 190 14.02 -1.43 6.75
CA VAL A 190 13.85 -1.48 8.21
C VAL A 190 13.98 -2.91 8.73
N LEU A 191 13.26 -3.88 8.14
CA LEU A 191 13.34 -5.27 8.55
C LEU A 191 14.73 -5.87 8.29
N GLY A 192 15.38 -5.45 7.22
CA GLY A 192 16.72 -5.86 6.85
C GLY A 192 17.82 -5.40 7.81
N LEU A 193 17.64 -4.25 8.48
CA LEU A 193 18.53 -3.81 9.56
C LEU A 193 18.60 -4.83 10.71
N ARG A 194 17.52 -5.58 10.93
CA ARG A 194 17.42 -6.64 11.94
C ARG A 194 17.91 -7.98 11.43
N ASN A 195 17.67 -8.29 10.15
CA ASN A 195 18.06 -9.55 9.56
C ASN A 195 18.50 -9.36 8.10
N ARG A 196 19.80 -9.31 7.88
CA ARG A 196 20.41 -9.10 6.55
C ARG A 196 19.97 -10.12 5.49
N ARG A 197 19.55 -11.33 5.89
CA ARG A 197 19.05 -12.36 4.95
C ARG A 197 17.79 -11.89 4.23
N ILE A 198 17.00 -11.00 4.85
CA ILE A 198 15.85 -10.36 4.19
C ILE A 198 16.33 -9.50 3.03
N LEU A 199 17.37 -8.68 3.24
CA LEU A 199 17.95 -7.86 2.17
C LEU A 199 18.54 -8.70 1.05
N VAL A 200 19.16 -9.85 1.36
CA VAL A 200 19.67 -10.75 0.33
C VAL A 200 18.53 -11.29 -0.52
N GLY A 201 17.46 -11.81 0.10
CA GLY A 201 16.28 -12.30 -0.63
C GLY A 201 15.63 -11.22 -1.50
N PHE A 202 15.56 -9.98 -0.98
CA PHE A 202 15.09 -8.82 -1.73
C PHE A 202 16.01 -8.51 -2.92
N ALA A 203 17.32 -8.38 -2.69
CA ALA A 203 18.29 -7.96 -3.69
C ALA A 203 18.39 -8.98 -4.85
N VAL A 204 18.31 -10.27 -4.55
CA VAL A 204 18.34 -11.32 -5.58
C VAL A 204 17.14 -11.18 -6.53
N LEU A 205 15.92 -11.09 -6.02
CA LEU A 205 14.74 -11.03 -6.89
C LEU A 205 14.57 -9.65 -7.54
N PHE A 206 14.79 -8.58 -6.77
CA PHE A 206 14.71 -7.21 -7.29
C PHE A 206 15.81 -6.97 -8.34
N GLY A 207 17.04 -7.44 -8.08
CA GLY A 207 18.14 -7.38 -9.04
C GLY A 207 17.87 -8.22 -10.30
N ALA A 208 17.32 -9.43 -10.14
CA ALA A 208 16.95 -10.26 -11.29
C ALA A 208 15.92 -9.60 -12.20
N SER A 209 15.07 -8.71 -11.69
CA SER A 209 14.11 -7.98 -12.51
C SER A 209 14.78 -7.07 -13.56
N PHE A 210 16.04 -6.66 -13.35
CA PHE A 210 16.81 -5.85 -14.28
C PHE A 210 17.47 -6.67 -15.41
N LEU A 211 17.41 -8.00 -15.35
CA LEU A 211 17.84 -8.87 -16.45
C LEU A 211 16.80 -8.94 -17.57
N ILE A 212 15.59 -8.45 -17.33
CA ILE A 212 14.55 -8.35 -18.37
C ILE A 212 14.93 -7.21 -19.31
N PRO A 213 14.85 -7.41 -20.64
CA PRO A 213 15.09 -6.33 -21.60
C PRO A 213 14.25 -5.10 -21.25
N ASP A 214 14.82 -3.91 -21.43
CA ASP A 214 14.21 -2.60 -21.19
C ASP A 214 13.83 -2.28 -19.73
N ALA A 215 14.19 -3.15 -18.78
CA ALA A 215 13.89 -2.92 -17.36
C ALA A 215 14.49 -1.60 -16.82
N THR A 216 15.58 -1.10 -17.40
CA THR A 216 16.21 0.17 -16.98
C THR A 216 15.38 1.40 -17.33
N GLN A 217 14.50 1.32 -18.32
CA GLN A 217 13.60 2.42 -18.69
C GLN A 217 12.67 2.83 -17.57
N TRP A 218 12.24 1.87 -16.76
CA TRP A 218 11.45 2.14 -15.56
C TRP A 218 12.11 3.17 -14.63
N ILE A 219 13.41 3.04 -14.37
CA ILE A 219 14.14 3.99 -13.49
C ILE A 219 14.14 5.39 -14.12
N SER A 220 14.43 5.52 -15.39
CA SER A 220 14.44 6.82 -16.08
C SER A 220 13.05 7.46 -16.08
N ARG A 221 11.98 6.67 -16.24
CA ARG A 221 10.59 7.14 -16.17
C ARG A 221 10.22 7.63 -14.78
N ILE A 222 10.60 6.90 -13.71
CA ILE A 222 10.39 7.37 -12.33
C ILE A 222 11.17 8.65 -12.07
N ILE A 223 12.44 8.74 -12.48
CA ILE A 223 13.24 9.94 -12.28
C ILE A 223 12.61 11.15 -13.01
N ASN A 224 12.14 10.97 -14.22
CA ASN A 224 11.46 12.04 -14.96
C ASN A 224 10.15 12.43 -14.31
N PHE A 225 9.35 11.46 -13.89
CA PHE A 225 8.11 11.71 -13.14
C PHE A 225 8.36 12.47 -11.83
N LEU A 226 9.46 12.17 -11.12
CA LEU A 226 9.85 12.89 -9.91
C LEU A 226 10.34 14.31 -10.17
N LYS A 227 10.77 14.63 -11.39
CA LYS A 227 11.13 16.00 -11.81
C LYS A 227 9.93 16.83 -12.22
N GLU A 228 8.85 16.18 -12.65
CA GLU A 228 7.62 16.83 -13.05
C GLU A 228 6.79 17.17 -11.79
N ASP A 229 7.08 18.33 -11.18
CA ASP A 229 6.22 18.96 -10.15
C ASP A 229 5.92 18.10 -8.90
N VAL A 230 6.97 17.60 -8.26
CA VAL A 230 6.85 16.80 -7.03
C VAL A 230 6.53 17.69 -5.84
N LYS A 231 5.25 17.80 -5.50
CA LYS A 231 4.83 18.32 -4.20
C LYS A 231 4.64 17.12 -3.26
N ILE A 232 5.36 17.10 -2.14
CA ILE A 232 5.16 16.10 -1.10
C ILE A 232 3.88 16.49 -0.33
N PRO A 233 2.74 15.82 -0.52
CA PRO A 233 1.48 16.26 0.09
C PRO A 233 1.57 16.34 1.62
N ALA A 234 2.34 15.43 2.23
CA ALA A 234 2.55 15.40 3.67
C ALA A 234 3.21 16.69 4.20
N TYR A 235 3.89 17.46 3.35
CA TYR A 235 4.65 18.63 3.75
C TYR A 235 4.31 19.88 2.95
N ALA A 236 3.20 19.88 2.21
CA ALA A 236 2.78 21.01 1.39
C ALA A 236 2.70 22.33 2.20
N LEU A 237 2.26 22.23 3.48
CA LEU A 237 2.26 23.37 4.40
C LEU A 237 3.68 23.84 4.73
N LEU A 238 4.64 22.93 4.89
CA LEU A 238 6.02 23.25 5.23
C LEU A 238 6.79 23.79 4.03
N GLU A 239 6.42 23.39 2.81
CA GLU A 239 6.98 23.94 1.58
C GLU A 239 6.73 25.45 1.47
N THR A 240 5.56 25.91 1.93
CA THR A 240 5.25 27.35 1.98
C THR A 240 6.07 28.09 3.02
N MET A 241 6.58 27.41 4.06
CA MET A 241 7.41 28.00 5.09
C MET A 241 8.90 28.01 4.69
N HIS A 242 9.42 26.86 4.25
CA HIS A 242 10.82 26.76 3.81
C HIS A 242 11.04 25.46 2.98
N PRO A 243 11.51 25.52 1.72
CA PRO A 243 11.65 24.36 0.85
C PRO A 243 12.64 23.31 1.39
N LEU A 244 13.65 23.69 2.20
CA LEU A 244 14.57 22.74 2.82
C LEU A 244 13.89 21.82 3.84
N LEU A 245 12.81 22.24 4.50
CA LEU A 245 12.08 21.40 5.46
C LEU A 245 11.47 20.18 4.77
N VAL A 246 11.07 20.30 3.51
CA VAL A 246 10.51 19.21 2.70
C VAL A 246 11.53 18.09 2.48
N LEU A 247 12.82 18.39 2.46
CA LEU A 247 13.88 17.39 2.33
C LEU A 247 14.37 16.89 3.70
N ILE A 248 14.49 17.78 4.68
CA ILE A 248 15.05 17.45 6.00
C ILE A 248 14.13 16.49 6.76
N ILE A 249 12.81 16.70 6.73
CA ILE A 249 11.88 15.90 7.53
C ILE A 249 11.82 14.43 7.07
N PRO A 250 11.71 14.09 5.77
CA PRO A 250 11.80 12.70 5.33
C PRO A 250 13.11 12.02 5.73
N ILE A 251 14.22 12.73 5.61
CA ILE A 251 15.54 12.23 6.02
C ILE A 251 15.55 11.98 7.53
N LEU A 252 15.05 12.92 8.32
CA LEU A 252 14.97 12.78 9.79
C LEU A 252 14.09 11.59 10.18
N VAL A 253 12.92 11.42 9.56
CA VAL A 253 12.03 10.28 9.78
C VAL A 253 12.74 8.97 9.44
N ALA A 254 13.45 8.90 8.31
CA ALA A 254 14.20 7.71 7.91
C ALA A 254 15.32 7.38 8.89
N VAL A 255 16.12 8.39 9.29
CA VAL A 255 17.23 8.23 10.25
C VAL A 255 16.70 7.78 11.61
N MET A 256 15.67 8.43 12.14
CA MET A 256 15.08 8.07 13.44
C MET A 256 14.45 6.67 13.39
N THR A 257 13.81 6.31 12.28
CA THR A 257 13.27 4.95 12.09
C THR A 257 14.39 3.91 12.11
N ALA A 258 15.50 4.18 11.42
CA ALA A 258 16.66 3.30 11.42
C ALA A 258 17.29 3.19 12.83
N LEU A 259 17.47 4.32 13.54
CA LEU A 259 18.00 4.34 14.89
C LEU A 259 17.13 3.53 15.87
N VAL A 260 15.83 3.77 15.89
CA VAL A 260 14.89 3.01 16.75
C VAL A 260 14.98 1.51 16.42
N THR A 261 15.06 1.15 15.14
CA THR A 261 15.16 -0.26 14.72
C THR A 261 16.47 -0.91 15.17
N VAL A 262 17.58 -0.21 15.05
CA VAL A 262 18.91 -0.73 15.40
C VAL A 262 19.08 -0.82 16.93
N LEU A 263 18.65 0.21 17.66
CA LEU A 263 18.76 0.27 19.12
C LEU A 263 17.76 -0.65 19.83
N SER A 264 16.63 -0.94 19.19
CA SER A 264 15.63 -1.85 19.73
C SER A 264 16.16 -3.28 19.78
N LYS A 265 15.98 -3.94 20.92
CA LYS A 265 16.22 -5.40 21.07
C LYS A 265 15.01 -6.23 20.65
N ASP A 266 13.89 -5.59 20.35
CA ASP A 266 12.66 -6.26 19.93
C ASP A 266 12.81 -6.83 18.52
N THR A 267 12.57 -8.12 18.37
CA THR A 267 12.61 -8.85 17.10
C THR A 267 11.22 -9.11 16.54
N ASP A 268 10.19 -8.47 17.10
CA ASP A 268 8.82 -8.59 16.63
C ASP A 268 8.67 -7.91 15.26
N TYR A 269 8.79 -8.71 14.20
CA TYR A 269 8.67 -8.25 12.81
C TYR A 269 7.34 -7.55 12.50
N PRO A 270 6.16 -7.99 13.02
CA PRO A 270 4.91 -7.27 12.81
C PRO A 270 4.93 -5.85 13.39
N MET A 271 5.53 -5.65 14.57
CA MET A 271 5.68 -4.32 15.17
C MET A 271 6.60 -3.43 14.34
N LEU A 272 7.76 -3.95 13.90
CA LEU A 272 8.69 -3.22 13.06
C LEU A 272 8.06 -2.84 11.71
N ALA A 273 7.31 -3.76 11.08
CA ALA A 273 6.58 -3.46 9.85
C ALA A 273 5.51 -2.38 10.07
N SER A 274 4.74 -2.48 11.17
CA SER A 274 3.73 -1.48 11.55
C SER A 274 4.33 -0.09 11.76
N PHE A 275 5.55 -0.01 12.29
CA PHE A 275 6.30 1.22 12.46
C PHE A 275 6.87 1.77 11.15
N ALA A 276 7.36 0.88 10.28
CA ALA A 276 7.98 1.25 9.02
C ALA A 276 6.98 1.78 7.97
N ILE A 277 5.71 1.33 7.99
CA ILE A 277 4.69 1.75 7.03
C ILE A 277 4.40 3.26 7.11
N PRO A 278 4.03 3.85 8.27
CA PRO A 278 3.85 5.29 8.36
C PRO A 278 5.13 6.08 8.08
N ALA A 279 6.31 5.57 8.47
CA ALA A 279 7.59 6.18 8.13
C ALA A 279 7.83 6.22 6.61
N ALA A 280 7.52 5.13 5.90
CA ALA A 280 7.59 5.07 4.45
C ALA A 280 6.71 6.14 3.79
N PHE A 281 5.48 6.30 4.25
CA PHE A 281 4.57 7.31 3.72
C PHE A 281 4.97 8.74 4.05
N LEU A 282 5.52 8.98 5.25
CA LEU A 282 6.11 10.28 5.61
C LEU A 282 7.34 10.63 4.75
N SER A 283 8.00 9.63 4.17
CA SER A 283 9.20 9.83 3.34
C SER A 283 8.90 9.83 1.83
N MET A 284 7.64 9.58 1.41
CA MET A 284 7.27 9.51 0.00
C MET A 284 7.09 10.91 -0.60
N PRO A 285 7.68 11.17 -1.78
CA PRO A 285 7.54 12.46 -2.47
C PRO A 285 6.13 12.70 -3.00
N ARG A 286 5.38 11.65 -3.29
CA ARG A 286 4.00 11.73 -3.76
C ARG A 286 3.17 10.61 -3.14
N LEU A 287 2.09 10.96 -2.48
CA LEU A 287 1.22 10.04 -1.78
C LEU A 287 -0.23 10.22 -2.25
N GLY A 288 -0.74 9.24 -2.98
CA GLY A 288 -2.17 9.16 -3.28
C GLY A 288 -2.94 8.56 -2.10
N TYR A 289 -4.19 8.99 -1.90
CA TYR A 289 -5.04 8.53 -0.80
C TYR A 289 -5.18 7.00 -0.73
N TYR A 290 -5.25 6.34 -1.88
CA TYR A 290 -5.33 4.87 -2.00
C TYR A 290 -4.07 4.14 -1.48
N HIS A 291 -2.90 4.80 -1.42
CA HIS A 291 -1.71 4.20 -0.81
C HIS A 291 -1.91 3.92 0.68
N LEU A 292 -2.72 4.73 1.36
CA LEU A 292 -3.02 4.58 2.77
C LEU A 292 -3.74 3.26 3.11
N THR A 293 -4.16 2.49 2.09
CA THR A 293 -4.67 1.12 2.28
C THR A 293 -3.70 0.28 3.12
N ALA A 294 -2.38 0.45 2.93
CA ALA A 294 -1.39 -0.29 3.70
C ALA A 294 -1.34 0.08 5.19
N LEU A 295 -1.84 1.25 5.61
CA LEU A 295 -1.93 1.61 7.03
C LEU A 295 -2.86 0.70 7.82
N VAL A 296 -3.77 -0.01 7.16
CA VAL A 296 -4.60 -1.02 7.84
C VAL A 296 -3.73 -2.06 8.53
N PHE A 297 -2.51 -2.34 8.02
CA PHE A 297 -1.55 -3.19 8.70
C PHE A 297 -1.23 -2.65 10.09
N SER A 298 -0.81 -1.39 10.18
CA SER A 298 -0.43 -0.74 11.43
C SER A 298 -1.61 -0.67 12.41
N TYR A 299 -2.80 -0.30 11.93
CA TYR A 299 -4.00 -0.22 12.75
C TYR A 299 -4.47 -1.59 13.25
N CYS A 300 -4.56 -2.59 12.38
CA CYS A 300 -4.96 -3.94 12.77
C CYS A 300 -3.96 -4.54 13.75
N TYR A 301 -2.66 -4.34 13.54
CA TYR A 301 -1.66 -4.87 14.45
C TYR A 301 -1.71 -4.16 15.81
N LEU A 302 -1.82 -2.83 15.85
CA LEU A 302 -2.02 -2.09 17.09
C LEU A 302 -3.24 -2.57 17.88
N PHE A 303 -4.35 -2.85 17.18
CA PHE A 303 -5.56 -3.39 17.80
C PHE A 303 -5.33 -4.74 18.51
N THR A 304 -4.30 -5.50 18.09
CA THR A 304 -3.95 -6.78 18.74
C THR A 304 -3.23 -6.60 20.07
N LEU A 305 -2.61 -5.45 20.32
CA LEU A 305 -1.84 -5.19 21.53
C LEU A 305 -2.78 -4.94 22.72
N LYS A 306 -2.58 -5.67 23.81
CA LYS A 306 -3.46 -5.63 25.00
C LYS A 306 -3.63 -4.23 25.59
N ASP A 307 -2.53 -3.46 25.64
CA ASP A 307 -2.52 -2.10 26.21
C ASP A 307 -3.29 -1.08 25.36
N PHE A 308 -3.57 -1.39 24.11
CA PHE A 308 -4.29 -0.53 23.18
C PHE A 308 -5.80 -0.76 23.17
N ARG A 309 -6.29 -1.73 23.95
CA ARG A 309 -7.73 -1.98 24.11
C ARG A 309 -8.41 -0.97 25.05
N THR A 310 -7.68 -0.05 25.61
CA THR A 310 -8.29 1.02 26.44
C THR A 310 -9.09 1.96 25.53
N TRP A 311 -10.29 2.33 25.98
CA TRP A 311 -11.29 3.12 25.24
C TRP A 311 -10.75 4.42 24.62
N HIS A 312 -9.76 5.06 25.27
CA HIS A 312 -9.17 6.31 24.80
C HIS A 312 -8.40 6.14 23.49
N LEU A 313 -7.73 5.02 23.30
CA LEU A 313 -6.95 4.78 22.11
C LEU A 313 -7.78 4.19 20.97
N GLY A 314 -8.77 3.35 21.30
CA GLY A 314 -9.77 2.90 20.34
C GLY A 314 -10.53 4.07 19.74
N GLY A 315 -10.92 5.06 20.56
CA GLY A 315 -11.52 6.31 20.08
C GLY A 315 -10.60 7.13 19.20
N PHE A 316 -9.31 7.22 19.53
CA PHE A 316 -8.34 7.92 18.70
C PHE A 316 -8.09 7.19 17.37
N LEU A 317 -7.94 5.87 17.38
CA LEU A 317 -7.76 5.08 16.15
C LEU A 317 -9.00 5.17 15.27
N LEU A 318 -10.20 5.16 15.86
CA LEU A 318 -11.45 5.36 15.14
C LEU A 318 -11.50 6.77 14.53
N LEU A 319 -11.17 7.80 15.32
CA LEU A 319 -11.12 9.18 14.86
C LEU A 319 -10.08 9.36 13.74
N SER A 320 -8.88 8.78 13.90
CA SER A 320 -7.84 8.79 12.87
C SER A 320 -8.29 8.06 11.60
N ALA A 321 -8.95 6.91 11.77
CA ALA A 321 -9.53 6.16 10.64
C ALA A 321 -10.65 6.96 9.96
N LEU A 322 -11.47 7.68 10.70
CA LEU A 322 -12.51 8.56 10.18
C LEU A 322 -11.90 9.78 9.47
N VAL A 323 -10.93 10.44 10.07
CA VAL A 323 -10.25 11.61 9.48
C VAL A 323 -9.49 11.22 8.21
N LEU A 324 -8.78 10.09 8.22
CA LEU A 324 -8.16 9.53 7.01
C LEU A 324 -9.20 8.99 6.03
N GLY A 325 -10.42 8.82 6.51
CA GLY A 325 -11.50 8.18 5.83
C GLY A 325 -12.37 9.08 4.95
N PHE A 326 -12.32 10.40 5.06
CA PHE A 326 -13.17 11.27 4.26
C PHE A 326 -12.47 11.64 2.94
N PRO A 327 -12.91 11.10 1.78
CA PRO A 327 -12.50 11.64 0.50
C PRO A 327 -13.09 13.05 0.36
N THR A 328 -12.28 14.01 -0.05
CA THR A 328 -12.83 15.28 -0.51
C THR A 328 -13.66 15.02 -1.77
N PRO A 329 -14.94 15.36 -1.77
CA PRO A 329 -15.77 15.17 -2.96
C PRO A 329 -15.44 16.24 -4.01
N GLY A 330 -15.14 15.79 -5.21
CA GLY A 330 -15.25 16.60 -6.39
C GLY A 330 -13.96 17.21 -6.96
N PRO A 331 -14.06 18.10 -7.94
CA PRO A 331 -12.96 18.62 -8.76
C PRO A 331 -11.96 19.52 -8.00
N LEU A 332 -12.03 19.57 -6.68
CA LEU A 332 -11.10 20.29 -5.80
C LEU A 332 -9.70 19.67 -5.72
N SER A 333 -9.45 18.61 -6.46
CA SER A 333 -8.11 18.02 -6.61
C SER A 333 -7.07 18.97 -7.25
N SER A 334 -7.51 20.11 -7.77
CA SER A 334 -6.64 21.17 -8.30
C SER A 334 -6.22 22.22 -7.27
N ILE A 335 -6.84 22.24 -6.08
CA ILE A 335 -6.45 23.16 -5.00
C ILE A 335 -5.57 22.38 -4.02
N TYR A 336 -4.29 22.59 -4.10
CA TYR A 336 -3.22 21.97 -3.30
C TYR A 336 -3.28 22.25 -1.79
N PHE A 337 -4.31 22.89 -1.30
CA PHE A 337 -4.67 23.03 0.11
C PHE A 337 -5.89 22.16 0.43
N ASP A 338 -5.74 20.85 0.18
CA ASP A 338 -6.77 19.92 0.58
C ASP A 338 -6.77 19.83 2.13
N PRO A 339 -7.89 20.17 2.80
CA PRO A 339 -8.00 20.06 4.25
C PRO A 339 -7.77 18.66 4.79
N VAL A 340 -7.67 17.65 3.92
CA VAL A 340 -7.37 16.26 4.27
C VAL A 340 -5.86 16.02 4.40
N THR A 341 -5.00 16.74 3.67
CA THR A 341 -3.55 16.48 3.68
C THR A 341 -2.88 16.82 5.03
N VAL A 342 -3.30 17.87 5.68
CA VAL A 342 -2.76 18.30 6.99
C VAL A 342 -3.14 17.29 8.09
N PRO A 343 -4.42 16.93 8.29
CA PRO A 343 -4.80 15.89 9.24
C PRO A 343 -4.14 14.54 8.94
N MET A 344 -3.99 14.18 7.67
CA MET A 344 -3.33 12.94 7.26
C MET A 344 -1.86 12.93 7.71
N SER A 345 -1.13 14.00 7.50
CA SER A 345 0.28 14.11 7.89
C SER A 345 0.46 14.04 9.40
N PHE A 346 -0.39 14.72 10.17
CA PHE A 346 -0.39 14.63 11.63
C PHE A 346 -0.70 13.22 12.10
N THR A 347 -1.65 12.54 11.48
CA THR A 347 -2.02 11.16 11.84
C THR A 347 -0.88 10.19 11.55
N LEU A 348 -0.23 10.30 10.40
CA LEU A 348 0.95 9.51 10.04
C LEU A 348 2.09 9.73 11.03
N PHE A 349 2.40 11.00 11.33
CA PHE A 349 3.44 11.36 12.28
C PHE A 349 3.15 10.85 13.68
N PHE A 350 1.92 11.05 14.15
CA PHE A 350 1.50 10.56 15.48
C PHE A 350 1.58 9.02 15.55
N LEU A 351 1.09 8.31 14.55
CA LEU A 351 1.14 6.86 14.48
C LEU A 351 2.59 6.36 14.51
N TRP A 352 3.47 7.02 13.77
CA TRP A 352 4.90 6.73 13.76
C TRP A 352 5.55 6.96 15.13
N VAL A 353 5.27 8.09 15.80
CA VAL A 353 5.78 8.40 17.14
C VAL A 353 5.30 7.37 18.17
N VAL A 354 4.00 7.03 18.17
CA VAL A 354 3.42 6.05 19.10
C VAL A 354 4.07 4.68 18.95
N LEU A 355 4.22 4.21 17.72
CA LEU A 355 4.83 2.91 17.44
C LEU A 355 6.32 2.91 17.80
N GLY A 356 7.05 3.96 17.43
CA GLY A 356 8.47 4.11 17.78
C GLY A 356 8.70 4.14 19.28
N THR A 357 7.90 4.91 20.01
CA THR A 357 7.96 4.98 21.49
C THR A 357 7.67 3.61 22.10
N LYS A 358 6.68 2.88 21.58
CA LYS A 358 6.35 1.53 22.08
C LYS A 358 7.49 0.53 21.84
N ILE A 359 8.12 0.55 20.69
CA ILE A 359 9.31 -0.26 20.39
C ILE A 359 10.44 0.10 21.36
N PHE A 360 10.70 1.39 21.54
CA PHE A 360 11.75 1.87 22.42
C PHE A 360 11.51 1.43 23.89
N ILE A 361 10.31 1.65 24.43
CA ILE A 361 9.98 1.25 25.81
C ILE A 361 10.17 -0.26 26.01
N ARG A 362 9.68 -1.11 25.07
CA ARG A 362 9.88 -2.56 25.16
C ARG A 362 11.34 -2.98 25.16
N SER A 363 12.19 -2.23 24.47
CA SER A 363 13.63 -2.53 24.36
C SER A 363 14.39 -2.26 25.67
N PHE A 364 13.89 -1.36 26.52
CA PHE A 364 14.52 -0.96 27.77
C PHE A 364 13.73 -1.42 29.00
N ALA A 365 12.58 -2.07 28.85
CA ALA A 365 11.89 -2.68 29.96
C ALA A 365 12.76 -3.79 30.58
N PRO A 366 13.04 -3.76 31.89
CA PRO A 366 13.76 -4.83 32.56
C PRO A 366 12.95 -6.12 32.36
N GLY A 367 13.63 -7.16 31.90
CA GLY A 367 13.10 -8.39 31.34
C GLY A 367 11.85 -8.95 32.04
N ASN A 368 10.83 -9.21 31.23
CA ASN A 368 9.76 -10.16 31.51
C ASN A 368 10.16 -11.52 30.96
#